data_dc1d562828a74570b3d2b29deb589edd
#
_entry.id   dc1d562828a74570b3d2b29deb589edd
#
_cell.length_a   1.000
_cell.length_b   1.000
_cell.length_c   1.000
_cell.angle_alpha   90.00
_cell.angle_beta   90.00
_cell.angle_gamma   90.00
#
_symmetry.space_group_name_H-M   'P 1'
#
loop_
_entity.id
_entity.type
_entity.pdbx_description
1 polymer ?
#
loop_
_entity_poly.entity_id
_entity_poly.type
_entity_poly.pdbx_seq_one_letter_code
_entity_poly.pdbx_strand_id
1 'polypeptide(L)'
;MTRATLIIAAAALFGASAAAAQLPSDGATGDVAQRLLDAHNRERALVGAPPLQWDAELAAHAASYGPTLATIRTLVHSPREGRPGERENLAMAWHGTMTPEQLVGMWTQEKLLLRPGLFPAVSRTGQWKDVAHYTQMVWPTTTRVGCAIFAADWDYLICRYSPPGNIDGKPIFVAAAHAAL
;
A
#
# COMPACT_ATOMS: atom_id res chain seq x y z
N MET A 1 -67.32 -45.23 34.80
CA MET A 1 -66.94 -44.78 33.45
C MET A 1 -66.21 -43.48 33.62
N THR A 2 -64.92 -43.56 33.76
CA THR A 2 -64.04 -42.39 34.00
C THR A 2 -63.21 -42.10 32.75
N ARG A 3 -63.45 -40.97 32.12
CA ARG A 3 -62.69 -40.53 30.92
C ARG A 3 -61.39 -39.87 31.36
N ALA A 4 -60.28 -40.43 30.93
CA ALA A 4 -58.96 -39.79 31.09
C ALA A 4 -58.70 -38.79 30.01
N THR A 5 -58.43 -37.56 30.38
CA THR A 5 -58.05 -36.46 29.48
C THR A 5 -56.57 -36.47 29.30
N LEU A 6 -56.09 -36.68 28.09
CA LEU A 6 -54.68 -36.63 27.73
C LEU A 6 -54.24 -35.18 27.45
N ILE A 7 -53.31 -34.65 28.26
CA ILE A 7 -52.73 -33.32 28.06
C ILE A 7 -51.47 -33.53 27.23
N ILE A 8 -51.46 -33.00 26.00
CA ILE A 8 -50.28 -32.96 25.14
C ILE A 8 -49.53 -31.69 25.45
N ALA A 9 -48.34 -31.79 26.05
CA ALA A 9 -47.43 -30.70 26.26
C ALA A 9 -46.65 -30.46 24.97
N ALA A 10 -46.82 -29.27 24.33
CA ALA A 10 -46.01 -28.83 23.19
C ALA A 10 -44.68 -28.28 23.72
N ALA A 11 -43.57 -28.91 23.41
CA ALA A 11 -42.21 -28.41 23.67
C ALA A 11 -41.84 -27.41 22.57
N ALA A 12 -41.70 -26.14 22.94
CA ALA A 12 -41.17 -25.11 22.04
C ALA A 12 -39.61 -25.25 21.98
N LEU A 13 -39.14 -25.65 20.83
CA LEU A 13 -37.70 -25.62 20.50
C LEU A 13 -37.25 -24.17 20.22
N PHE A 14 -36.59 -23.54 21.18
CA PHE A 14 -35.87 -22.30 20.93
C PHE A 14 -34.61 -22.60 20.12
N GLY A 15 -34.65 -22.37 18.83
CA GLY A 15 -33.49 -22.39 17.96
C GLY A 15 -32.58 -21.21 18.29
N ALA A 16 -31.43 -21.45 18.92
CA ALA A 16 -30.38 -20.46 19.05
C ALA A 16 -29.79 -20.22 17.68
N SER A 17 -30.11 -19.06 17.08
CA SER A 17 -29.49 -18.58 15.86
C SER A 17 -28.07 -18.15 16.23
N ALA A 18 -27.06 -18.95 15.86
CA ALA A 18 -25.67 -18.54 15.93
C ALA A 18 -25.46 -17.41 14.91
N ALA A 19 -25.26 -16.19 15.43
CA ALA A 19 -24.83 -15.06 14.61
C ALA A 19 -23.42 -15.42 14.08
N ALA A 20 -23.34 -15.78 12.80
CA ALA A 20 -22.09 -15.92 12.10
C ALA A 20 -21.36 -14.55 12.15
N ALA A 21 -20.19 -14.50 12.79
CA ALA A 21 -19.33 -13.33 12.73
C ALA A 21 -19.01 -13.07 11.25
N GLN A 22 -19.57 -11.99 10.71
CA GLN A 22 -19.24 -11.54 9.37
C GLN A 22 -17.77 -11.11 9.38
N LEU A 23 -16.95 -11.80 8.58
CA LEU A 23 -15.63 -11.34 8.21
C LEU A 23 -15.78 -9.94 7.60
N PRO A 24 -14.84 -9.01 7.85
CA PRO A 24 -14.92 -7.68 7.25
C PRO A 24 -15.02 -7.82 5.73
N SER A 25 -16.05 -7.22 5.18
CA SER A 25 -16.39 -7.28 3.76
C SER A 25 -15.25 -6.74 2.90
N ASP A 26 -15.08 -7.30 1.70
CA ASP A 26 -14.14 -6.87 0.64
C ASP A 26 -14.15 -5.34 0.36
N GLY A 27 -15.14 -4.62 0.84
CA GLY A 27 -15.27 -3.17 0.75
C GLY A 27 -14.20 -2.39 1.52
N ALA A 28 -13.74 -2.85 2.69
CA ALA A 28 -12.76 -2.10 3.49
C ALA A 28 -11.34 -2.20 2.89
N THR A 29 -10.96 -3.36 2.36
CA THR A 29 -9.66 -3.55 1.68
C THR A 29 -9.65 -2.85 0.33
N GLY A 30 -10.77 -2.86 -0.41
CA GLY A 30 -10.95 -2.11 -1.64
C GLY A 30 -10.83 -0.60 -1.45
N ASP A 31 -11.38 -0.07 -0.34
CA ASP A 31 -11.25 1.34 0.02
C ASP A 31 -9.78 1.73 0.28
N VAL A 32 -9.05 0.95 1.07
CA VAL A 32 -7.61 1.21 1.36
C VAL A 32 -6.77 1.14 0.09
N ALA A 33 -7.01 0.16 -0.78
CA ALA A 33 -6.30 0.04 -2.06
C ALA A 33 -6.53 1.26 -2.95
N GLN A 34 -7.77 1.71 -3.09
CA GLN A 34 -8.11 2.89 -3.87
C GLN A 34 -7.47 4.16 -3.29
N ARG A 35 -7.52 4.35 -1.97
CA ARG A 35 -6.93 5.50 -1.28
C ARG A 35 -5.41 5.56 -1.48
N LEU A 36 -4.71 4.41 -1.40
CA LEU A 36 -3.28 4.32 -1.67
C LEU A 36 -2.98 4.65 -3.14
N LEU A 37 -3.75 4.11 -4.08
CA LEU A 37 -3.61 4.41 -5.51
C LEU A 37 -3.84 5.89 -5.81
N ASP A 38 -4.88 6.49 -5.23
CA ASP A 38 -5.20 7.90 -5.41
C ASP A 38 -4.12 8.81 -4.85
N ALA A 39 -3.53 8.45 -3.70
CA ALA A 39 -2.41 9.18 -3.12
C ALA A 39 -1.19 9.23 -4.06
N HIS A 40 -0.87 8.10 -4.70
CA HIS A 40 0.19 8.05 -5.73
C HIS A 40 -0.16 8.89 -6.95
N ASN A 41 -1.37 8.72 -7.48
CA ASN A 41 -1.79 9.36 -8.73
C ASN A 41 -1.95 10.88 -8.59
N ARG A 42 -2.27 11.39 -7.40
CA ARG A 42 -2.22 12.83 -7.13
C ARG A 42 -0.81 13.40 -7.33
N GLU A 43 0.22 12.76 -6.78
CA GLU A 43 1.60 13.22 -6.94
C GLU A 43 2.09 13.08 -8.39
N ARG A 44 1.69 12.02 -9.07
CA ARG A 44 2.03 11.80 -10.49
C ARG A 44 1.42 12.86 -11.40
N ALA A 45 0.17 13.25 -11.14
CA ALA A 45 -0.49 14.32 -11.88
C ALA A 45 0.26 15.67 -11.75
N LEU A 46 0.79 15.98 -10.54
CA LEU A 46 1.56 17.21 -10.31
C LEU A 46 2.84 17.30 -11.15
N VAL A 47 3.42 16.17 -11.52
CA VAL A 47 4.67 16.10 -12.31
C VAL A 47 4.44 15.64 -13.76
N GLY A 48 3.17 15.54 -14.20
CA GLY A 48 2.81 15.11 -15.55
C GLY A 48 3.15 13.65 -15.88
N ALA A 49 3.35 12.79 -14.87
CA ALA A 49 3.55 11.38 -15.08
C ALA A 49 2.20 10.67 -15.32
N PRO A 50 2.14 9.65 -16.22
CA PRO A 50 0.93 8.87 -16.43
C PRO A 50 0.45 8.21 -15.14
N PRO A 51 -0.88 8.07 -14.90
CA PRO A 51 -1.39 7.44 -13.69
C PRO A 51 -0.99 5.97 -13.61
N LEU A 52 -0.77 5.48 -12.38
CA LEU A 52 -0.59 4.07 -12.08
C LEU A 52 -1.94 3.34 -12.10
N GLN A 53 -1.90 2.07 -12.43
CA GLN A 53 -2.99 1.12 -12.25
C GLN A 53 -2.71 0.26 -11.03
N TRP A 54 -3.78 -0.10 -10.29
CA TRP A 54 -3.65 -1.05 -9.20
C TRP A 54 -3.39 -2.45 -9.74
N ASP A 55 -2.49 -3.17 -9.09
CA ASP A 55 -2.13 -4.54 -9.43
C ASP A 55 -2.27 -5.41 -8.17
N ALA A 56 -3.22 -6.34 -8.20
CA ALA A 56 -3.52 -7.21 -7.06
C ALA A 56 -2.41 -8.22 -6.78
N GLU A 57 -1.63 -8.63 -7.78
CA GLU A 57 -0.49 -9.53 -7.60
C GLU A 57 0.64 -8.80 -6.87
N LEU A 58 0.96 -7.57 -7.28
CA LEU A 58 1.92 -6.73 -6.56
C LEU A 58 1.48 -6.47 -5.11
N ALA A 59 0.17 -6.28 -4.87
CA ALA A 59 -0.37 -6.11 -3.53
C ALA A 59 -0.22 -7.39 -2.69
N ALA A 60 -0.45 -8.56 -3.26
CA ALA A 60 -0.22 -9.84 -2.60
C ALA A 60 1.27 -10.06 -2.27
N HIS A 61 2.17 -9.72 -3.19
CA HIS A 61 3.62 -9.74 -2.94
C HIS A 61 4.02 -8.77 -1.81
N ALA A 62 3.44 -7.57 -1.78
CA ALA A 62 3.64 -6.61 -0.69
C ALA A 62 3.17 -7.20 0.66
N ALA A 63 1.95 -7.76 0.70
CA ALA A 63 1.37 -8.33 1.91
C ALA A 63 2.20 -9.49 2.46
N SER A 64 2.77 -10.33 1.60
CA SER A 64 3.57 -11.50 2.02
C SER A 64 4.82 -11.13 2.82
N TYR A 65 5.33 -9.90 2.67
CA TYR A 65 6.53 -9.42 3.38
C TYR A 65 6.21 -8.78 4.74
N GLY A 66 4.96 -8.44 5.01
CA GLY A 66 4.52 -7.81 6.26
C GLY A 66 4.92 -8.56 7.54
N PRO A 67 4.70 -9.89 7.66
CA PRO A 67 5.11 -10.68 8.83
C PRO A 67 6.61 -10.59 9.13
N THR A 68 7.45 -10.53 8.09
CA THR A 68 8.91 -10.38 8.25
C THR A 68 9.24 -9.03 8.88
N LEU A 69 8.67 -7.92 8.37
CA LEU A 69 8.90 -6.59 8.94
C LEU A 69 8.41 -6.51 10.39
N ALA A 70 7.25 -7.09 10.70
CA ALA A 70 6.73 -7.14 12.07
C ALA A 70 7.64 -7.91 13.03
N THR A 71 8.29 -8.97 12.55
CA THR A 71 9.25 -9.76 13.35
C THR A 71 10.53 -8.99 13.63
N ILE A 72 11.11 -8.35 12.60
CA ILE A 72 12.38 -7.62 12.74
C ILE A 72 12.21 -6.20 13.31
N ARG A 73 10.96 -5.67 13.35
CA ARG A 73 10.57 -4.37 13.93
C ARG A 73 11.35 -3.17 13.36
N THR A 74 11.75 -3.25 12.11
CA THR A 74 12.47 -2.18 11.39
C THR A 74 12.22 -2.28 9.89
N LEU A 75 12.50 -1.19 9.16
CA LEU A 75 12.37 -1.16 7.71
C LEU A 75 13.64 -1.70 7.04
N VAL A 76 13.54 -2.89 6.48
CA VAL A 76 14.56 -3.51 5.62
C VAL A 76 13.87 -3.98 4.35
N HIS A 77 14.44 -3.63 3.20
CA HIS A 77 13.91 -4.09 1.93
C HIS A 77 13.99 -5.61 1.80
N SER A 78 12.96 -6.20 1.22
CA SER A 78 12.97 -7.61 0.85
C SER A 78 14.10 -7.90 -0.17
N PRO A 79 14.67 -9.11 -0.18
CA PRO A 79 15.71 -9.47 -1.14
C PRO A 79 15.27 -9.23 -2.59
N ARG A 80 16.16 -8.66 -3.40
CA ARG A 80 15.86 -8.34 -4.81
C ARG A 80 15.58 -9.57 -5.66
N GLU A 81 16.20 -10.66 -5.32
CA GLU A 81 16.06 -11.96 -5.98
C GLU A 81 14.63 -12.51 -5.84
N GLY A 82 13.97 -12.18 -4.72
CA GLY A 82 12.57 -12.54 -4.46
C GLY A 82 11.53 -11.61 -5.11
N ARG A 83 11.96 -10.57 -5.84
CA ARG A 83 11.06 -9.60 -6.50
C ARG A 83 11.58 -9.17 -7.88
N PRO A 84 11.74 -10.11 -8.80
CA PRO A 84 12.22 -9.79 -10.14
C PRO A 84 11.23 -8.85 -10.87
N GLY A 85 11.76 -7.78 -11.47
CA GLY A 85 10.92 -6.81 -12.18
C GLY A 85 10.11 -5.85 -11.28
N GLU A 86 10.37 -5.84 -9.96
CA GLU A 86 9.69 -4.97 -9.00
C GLU A 86 10.64 -4.04 -8.27
N ARG A 87 10.14 -2.89 -7.87
CA ARG A 87 10.73 -2.02 -6.85
C ARG A 87 9.82 -1.99 -5.63
N GLU A 88 10.37 -1.53 -4.52
CA GLU A 88 9.69 -1.53 -3.22
C GLU A 88 9.91 -0.21 -2.51
N ASN A 89 8.83 0.38 -1.99
CA ASN A 89 8.88 1.43 -0.99
C ASN A 89 8.32 0.89 0.34
N LEU A 90 8.92 1.32 1.44
CA LEU A 90 8.53 0.94 2.79
C LEU A 90 8.30 2.19 3.65
N ALA A 91 7.28 2.16 4.50
CA ALA A 91 7.08 3.12 5.58
C ALA A 91 6.53 2.41 6.81
N MET A 92 6.72 2.98 7.99
CA MET A 92 6.13 2.50 9.23
C MET A 92 5.73 3.64 10.14
N ALA A 93 4.66 3.43 10.90
CA ALA A 93 4.20 4.32 11.96
C ALA A 93 3.61 3.49 13.11
N TRP A 94 3.45 4.06 14.30
CA TRP A 94 2.75 3.38 15.39
C TRP A 94 1.35 2.97 14.93
N HIS A 95 0.93 1.76 15.30
CA HIS A 95 -0.35 1.21 14.87
C HIS A 95 -1.52 2.18 15.11
N GLY A 96 -2.32 2.41 14.07
CA GLY A 96 -3.52 3.25 14.10
C GLY A 96 -3.26 4.76 14.20
N THR A 97 -2.01 5.24 14.13
CA THR A 97 -1.71 6.68 14.25
C THR A 97 -1.74 7.44 12.93
N MET A 98 -1.65 6.74 11.81
CA MET A 98 -1.64 7.35 10.47
C MET A 98 -2.67 6.70 9.54
N THR A 99 -3.28 7.53 8.69
CA THR A 99 -4.11 7.05 7.59
C THR A 99 -3.25 6.53 6.44
N PRO A 100 -3.82 5.76 5.48
CA PRO A 100 -3.09 5.32 4.29
C PRO A 100 -2.42 6.47 3.53
N GLU A 101 -3.12 7.61 3.38
CA GLU A 101 -2.58 8.79 2.70
C GLU A 101 -1.43 9.44 3.47
N GLN A 102 -1.49 9.43 4.80
CA GLN A 102 -0.42 9.97 5.65
C GLN A 102 0.84 9.10 5.58
N LEU A 103 0.69 7.77 5.51
CA LEU A 103 1.82 6.87 5.30
C LEU A 103 2.51 7.12 3.94
N VAL A 104 1.74 7.25 2.85
CA VAL A 104 2.28 7.67 1.53
C VAL A 104 2.87 9.08 1.62
N GLY A 105 2.26 9.94 2.42
CA GLY A 105 2.72 11.31 2.70
C GLY A 105 4.15 11.38 3.21
N MET A 106 4.63 10.37 3.95
CA MET A 106 6.04 10.32 4.39
C MET A 106 7.01 10.33 3.19
N TRP A 107 6.66 9.63 2.13
CA TRP A 107 7.47 9.62 0.90
C TRP A 107 7.31 10.91 0.10
N THR A 108 6.13 11.53 0.13
CA THR A 108 5.89 12.76 -0.65
C THR A 108 6.66 13.95 -0.10
N GLN A 109 7.06 13.96 1.18
CA GLN A 109 7.92 15.00 1.75
C GLN A 109 9.30 15.06 1.09
N GLU A 110 9.79 13.96 0.54
CA GLU A 110 11.08 13.87 -0.13
C GLU A 110 11.17 14.81 -1.36
N LYS A 111 10.02 15.19 -1.96
CA LYS A 111 9.98 16.14 -3.08
C LYS A 111 10.63 17.51 -2.75
N LEU A 112 10.66 17.90 -1.48
CA LEU A 112 11.31 19.13 -1.03
C LEU A 112 12.83 19.10 -1.24
N LEU A 113 13.40 17.90 -1.24
CA LEU A 113 14.83 17.65 -1.44
C LEU A 113 15.17 17.31 -2.90
N LEU A 114 14.15 17.21 -3.75
CA LEU A 114 14.33 16.83 -5.15
C LEU A 114 14.91 17.97 -5.96
N ARG A 115 15.74 17.63 -6.94
CA ARG A 115 16.13 18.50 -8.05
C ARG A 115 15.94 17.77 -9.38
N PRO A 116 15.60 18.46 -10.46
CA PRO A 116 15.55 17.87 -11.80
C PRO A 116 16.91 17.27 -12.20
N GLY A 117 16.88 16.18 -12.95
CA GLY A 117 18.11 15.54 -13.43
C GLY A 117 17.93 14.08 -13.80
N LEU A 118 19.06 13.45 -14.01
CA LEU A 118 19.15 12.00 -14.25
C LEU A 118 19.43 11.30 -12.92
N PHE A 119 18.68 10.24 -12.66
CA PHE A 119 18.92 9.41 -11.48
C PHE A 119 20.32 8.77 -11.56
N PRO A 120 21.09 8.71 -10.47
CA PRO A 120 20.77 9.08 -9.08
C PRO A 120 21.09 10.54 -8.70
N ALA A 121 21.56 11.39 -9.61
CA ALA A 121 21.98 12.77 -9.30
C ALA A 121 20.78 13.75 -9.20
N VAL A 122 19.76 13.39 -8.40
CA VAL A 122 18.44 14.05 -8.32
C VAL A 122 18.09 14.59 -6.93
N SER A 123 19.02 14.54 -5.97
CA SER A 123 18.83 15.08 -4.64
C SER A 123 19.64 16.36 -4.42
N ARG A 124 19.04 17.34 -3.74
CA ARG A 124 19.71 18.58 -3.28
C ARG A 124 20.76 18.31 -2.19
N THR A 125 20.60 17.22 -1.43
CA THR A 125 21.52 16.79 -0.39
C THR A 125 22.75 16.05 -0.95
N GLY A 126 22.73 15.68 -2.24
CA GLY A 126 23.72 14.80 -2.86
C GLY A 126 23.51 13.30 -2.58
N GLN A 127 22.58 12.95 -1.70
CA GLN A 127 22.23 11.55 -1.37
C GLN A 127 20.92 11.16 -2.05
N TRP A 128 20.97 10.32 -3.06
CA TRP A 128 19.77 9.89 -3.81
C TRP A 128 18.75 9.18 -2.92
N LYS A 129 19.19 8.54 -1.84
CA LYS A 129 18.33 7.83 -0.89
C LYS A 129 17.29 8.75 -0.23
N ASP A 130 17.62 10.04 -0.08
CA ASP A 130 16.74 11.03 0.53
C ASP A 130 15.53 11.41 -0.34
N VAL A 131 15.49 10.91 -1.58
CA VAL A 131 14.42 11.15 -2.55
C VAL A 131 13.94 9.88 -3.25
N ALA A 132 14.43 8.72 -2.82
CA ALA A 132 14.25 7.46 -3.54
C ALA A 132 12.81 6.95 -3.55
N HIS A 133 12.07 7.17 -2.47
CA HIS A 133 10.67 6.76 -2.41
C HIS A 133 9.83 7.64 -3.33
N TYR A 134 10.01 8.96 -3.27
CA TYR A 134 9.27 9.89 -4.13
C TYR A 134 9.58 9.66 -5.61
N THR A 135 10.86 9.52 -5.99
CA THR A 135 11.23 9.27 -7.39
C THR A 135 10.66 7.97 -7.92
N GLN A 136 10.56 6.91 -7.09
CA GLN A 136 9.86 5.69 -7.48
C GLN A 136 8.36 5.91 -7.68
N MET A 137 7.68 6.65 -6.79
CA MET A 137 6.25 6.95 -6.92
C MET A 137 5.92 7.65 -8.25
N VAL A 138 6.76 8.61 -8.65
CA VAL A 138 6.53 9.44 -9.85
C VAL A 138 7.28 8.96 -11.08
N TRP A 139 7.93 7.80 -11.01
CA TRP A 139 8.75 7.28 -12.11
C TRP A 139 7.93 7.10 -13.39
N PRO A 140 8.32 7.76 -14.51
CA PRO A 140 7.44 7.88 -15.67
C PRO A 140 7.09 6.55 -16.33
N THR A 141 8.00 5.58 -16.35
CA THR A 141 7.79 4.28 -17.00
C THR A 141 7.21 3.21 -16.07
N THR A 142 7.05 3.49 -14.78
CA THR A 142 6.28 2.63 -13.88
C THR A 142 4.80 2.81 -14.17
N THR A 143 4.09 1.71 -14.39
CA THR A 143 2.67 1.71 -14.79
C THR A 143 1.75 1.07 -13.77
N ARG A 144 2.29 0.25 -12.85
CA ARG A 144 1.49 -0.51 -11.89
C ARG A 144 2.05 -0.36 -10.48
N VAL A 145 1.14 -0.37 -9.50
CA VAL A 145 1.45 -0.39 -8.08
C VAL A 145 0.49 -1.33 -7.35
N GLY A 146 1.00 -2.05 -6.39
CA GLY A 146 0.21 -2.81 -5.42
C GLY A 146 0.81 -2.65 -4.04
N CYS A 147 -0.02 -2.33 -3.05
CA CYS A 147 0.41 -2.07 -1.70
C CYS A 147 -0.36 -2.91 -0.69
N ALA A 148 0.24 -3.11 0.49
CA ALA A 148 -0.40 -3.64 1.67
C ALA A 148 0.02 -2.84 2.90
N ILE A 149 -0.90 -2.71 3.87
CA ILE A 149 -0.60 -2.25 5.22
C ILE A 149 -0.70 -3.48 6.13
N PHE A 150 0.42 -3.89 6.71
CA PHE A 150 0.48 -4.97 7.67
C PHE A 150 0.47 -4.38 9.09
N ALA A 151 -0.59 -4.67 9.83
CA ALA A 151 -0.79 -4.16 11.19
C ALA A 151 -0.19 -5.11 12.24
N ALA A 152 0.64 -4.55 13.14
CA ALA A 152 1.20 -5.19 14.31
C ALA A 152 1.33 -4.12 15.42
N ASP A 153 2.42 -4.06 16.19
CA ASP A 153 2.72 -2.89 17.05
C ASP A 153 2.90 -1.61 16.22
N TRP A 154 3.29 -1.80 14.97
CA TRP A 154 3.43 -0.78 13.93
C TRP A 154 2.56 -1.14 12.73
N ASP A 155 2.12 -0.12 12.01
CA ASP A 155 1.58 -0.27 10.66
C ASP A 155 2.74 -0.19 9.67
N TYR A 156 2.97 -1.27 8.93
CA TYR A 156 3.98 -1.35 7.89
C TYR A 156 3.32 -1.17 6.54
N LEU A 157 3.53 -0.03 5.89
CA LEU A 157 3.14 0.16 4.50
C LEU A 157 4.24 -0.39 3.60
N ILE A 158 3.88 -1.31 2.73
CA ILE A 158 4.73 -1.92 1.72
C ILE A 158 4.09 -1.68 0.37
N CYS A 159 4.79 -1.03 -0.56
CA CYS A 159 4.31 -0.86 -1.93
C CYS A 159 5.31 -1.48 -2.91
N ARG A 160 4.78 -2.22 -3.89
CA ARG A 160 5.51 -2.81 -5.02
C ARG A 160 5.15 -2.10 -6.30
N TYR A 161 6.14 -1.87 -7.15
CA TYR A 161 6.01 -1.10 -8.39
C TYR A 161 6.56 -1.88 -9.57
N SER A 162 5.84 -1.88 -10.68
CA SER A 162 6.27 -2.54 -11.92
C SER A 162 5.84 -1.71 -13.16
N PRO A 163 6.67 -1.60 -14.19
CA PRO A 163 8.11 -1.89 -14.22
C PRO A 163 8.89 -1.09 -13.16
N PRO A 164 10.11 -1.54 -12.78
CA PRO A 164 10.92 -0.86 -11.79
C PRO A 164 11.32 0.55 -12.23
N GLY A 165 11.32 1.48 -11.27
CA GLY A 165 11.88 2.81 -11.42
C GLY A 165 13.30 2.93 -10.85
N ASN A 166 13.72 4.18 -10.63
CA ASN A 166 15.04 4.52 -10.08
C ASN A 166 16.18 3.85 -10.87
N ILE A 167 16.14 4.05 -12.19
CA ILE A 167 17.12 3.48 -13.14
C ILE A 167 18.22 4.52 -13.40
N ASP A 168 19.46 4.12 -13.18
CA ASP A 168 20.64 4.98 -13.38
C ASP A 168 20.68 5.55 -14.81
N GLY A 169 21.01 6.84 -14.90
CA GLY A 169 21.10 7.57 -16.16
C GLY A 169 19.76 7.90 -16.83
N LYS A 170 18.62 7.62 -16.20
CA LYS A 170 17.30 7.95 -16.73
C LYS A 170 16.69 9.18 -16.04
N PRO A 171 15.92 10.01 -16.79
CA PRO A 171 15.23 11.16 -16.21
C PRO A 171 14.09 10.71 -15.28
N ILE A 172 13.89 11.46 -14.18
CA ILE A 172 12.83 11.21 -13.20
C ILE A 172 11.47 11.83 -13.61
N PHE A 173 11.45 12.69 -14.61
CA PHE A 173 10.24 13.33 -15.14
C PHE A 173 10.16 13.16 -16.66
N VAL A 174 8.95 13.20 -17.22
CA VAL A 174 8.74 13.34 -18.66
C VAL A 174 9.12 14.75 -19.13
N ALA A 175 9.68 14.87 -20.32
CA ALA A 175 10.25 16.13 -20.82
C ALA A 175 9.29 17.35 -20.81
N ALA A 176 7.98 17.14 -20.86
CA ALA A 176 6.98 18.21 -20.87
C ALA A 176 6.68 18.82 -19.49
N ALA A 177 7.08 18.17 -18.39
CA ALA A 177 6.78 18.63 -17.02
C ALA A 177 7.81 19.62 -16.45
N HIS A 178 8.91 19.88 -17.15
CA HIS A 178 10.00 20.74 -16.66
C HIS A 178 9.68 22.24 -16.64
N ALA A 179 8.52 22.67 -17.15
CA ALA A 179 8.16 24.09 -17.26
C ALA A 179 7.36 24.62 -16.04
N ALA A 180 7.06 23.80 -15.04
CA ALA A 180 6.15 24.15 -13.95
C ALA A 180 6.73 24.00 -12.52
N LEU A 181 8.04 23.77 -12.38
CA LEU A 181 8.70 23.71 -11.05
C LEU A 181 9.68 24.89 -10.87
#